data_779d3be506ce0617bff02b36277c7a50
#
_entry.id   779d3be506ce0617bff02b36277c7a50
#
_cell.length_a   1.000
_cell.length_b   1.000
_cell.length_c   1.000
_cell.angle_alpha   90.00
_cell.angle_beta   90.00
_cell.angle_gamma   90.00
#
_symmetry.space_group_name_H-M   'P 1'
#
loop_
_entity.id
_entity.type
_entity.pdbx_description
1 polymer ?
#
loop_
_entity_poly.entity_id
_entity_poly.type
_entity_poly.pdbx_seq_one_letter_code
_entity_poly.pdbx_strand_id
1 'polypeptide(L)'
;MRTIWTFIFCILLICSATAQVARNLVSKLEMEQIYQEVKTPFKYGLVMVPVDKEHKMDCPTIFRKGKYWYMTYLIFSGRGYETWMAKSKDLLHWQNLGKLMSFEDSGKWDDNQKAGYNALLNTKWGGNYQAAKFNGRYWMSYFGGKERGYEVEPLSIGMAYVTKHPSIVQEWNRLEKPVLSAADADVRWWENRNKLFKSTVIEDKKLLTGHRFVMYYNAVGDSLANNKKTRWYERIGMAVSDDMFHWKRFNKNPVVHHPVGITGDAVIQKIDKNYVMFYFGAFWQDRKGSFNRFAASKDLVNWTDWNGENLIESSEKYDELYAHKSFVLKYKGVVYHFYCAVNKQDQRGIAVATSKDLGKSIINFVQ
;
A
#
# COMPACT_ATOMS: atom_id res chain seq x y z
N MET A 1 50.81 20.83 6.67
CA MET A 1 49.61 21.70 6.80
C MET A 1 48.43 21.36 5.88
N ARG A 2 48.60 20.70 4.73
CA ARG A 2 47.47 20.31 3.83
C ARG A 2 46.58 19.16 4.34
N THR A 3 47.08 18.24 5.15
CA THR A 3 46.36 17.05 5.62
C THR A 3 45.33 17.33 6.72
N ILE A 4 45.50 18.39 7.52
CA ILE A 4 44.61 18.72 8.61
C ILE A 4 43.33 19.37 8.10
N TRP A 5 43.38 20.15 7.02
CA TRP A 5 42.20 20.79 6.43
C TRP A 5 41.21 19.81 5.78
N THR A 6 41.73 18.73 5.18
CA THR A 6 40.89 17.72 4.56
C THR A 6 40.07 16.91 5.61
N PHE A 7 40.66 16.64 6.77
CA PHE A 7 39.99 15.94 7.86
C PHE A 7 38.88 16.78 8.52
N ILE A 8 39.13 18.07 8.70
CA ILE A 8 38.15 19.00 9.30
C ILE A 8 36.96 19.19 8.35
N PHE A 9 37.15 19.25 7.03
CA PHE A 9 36.12 19.40 6.03
C PHE A 9 35.23 18.14 5.93
N CYS A 10 35.81 16.94 6.03
CA CYS A 10 35.05 15.68 6.08
C CYS A 10 34.24 15.56 7.37
N ILE A 11 34.77 15.96 8.52
CA ILE A 11 34.05 15.92 9.80
C ILE A 11 32.88 16.92 9.81
N LEU A 12 33.06 18.11 9.25
CA LEU A 12 31.95 19.10 9.12
C LEU A 12 30.87 18.65 8.17
N LEU A 13 31.18 17.96 7.07
CA LEU A 13 30.20 17.39 6.15
C LEU A 13 29.43 16.22 6.78
N ILE A 14 30.08 15.36 7.55
CA ILE A 14 29.45 14.26 8.25
C ILE A 14 28.52 14.80 9.37
N CYS A 15 28.97 15.79 10.15
CA CYS A 15 28.15 16.42 11.17
C CYS A 15 26.95 17.17 10.59
N SER A 16 27.07 17.81 9.43
CA SER A 16 25.94 18.47 8.78
C SER A 16 24.94 17.48 8.21
N ALA A 17 25.39 16.37 7.62
CA ALA A 17 24.51 15.32 7.10
C ALA A 17 23.73 14.60 8.22
N THR A 18 24.38 14.26 9.33
CA THR A 18 23.71 13.64 10.50
C THR A 18 22.74 14.60 11.19
N ALA A 19 23.07 15.89 11.27
CA ALA A 19 22.16 16.92 11.81
C ALA A 19 20.94 17.15 10.91
N GLN A 20 21.09 17.03 9.59
CA GLN A 20 19.99 17.15 8.64
C GLN A 20 19.07 15.93 8.68
N VAL A 21 19.60 14.72 8.79
CA VAL A 21 18.81 13.50 9.00
C VAL A 21 18.03 13.58 10.31
N ALA A 22 18.63 14.01 11.40
CA ALA A 22 17.96 14.19 12.69
C ALA A 22 16.83 15.24 12.65
N ARG A 23 16.97 16.30 11.85
CA ARG A 23 15.94 17.34 11.66
C ARG A 23 14.73 16.84 10.84
N ASN A 24 14.91 15.82 10.00
CA ASN A 24 13.86 15.28 9.15
C ASN A 24 13.03 14.18 9.83
N LEU A 25 13.48 13.67 10.98
CA LEU A 25 12.70 12.67 11.73
C LEU A 25 11.46 13.33 12.37
N VAL A 26 10.39 12.55 12.47
CA VAL A 26 9.16 12.95 13.16
C VAL A 26 9.34 12.72 14.65
N SER A 27 9.09 13.72 15.48
CA SER A 27 9.28 13.63 16.92
C SER A 27 8.28 12.69 17.58
N LYS A 28 8.62 12.15 18.77
CA LYS A 28 7.73 11.27 19.55
C LYS A 28 6.37 11.94 19.82
N LEU A 29 6.35 13.23 20.13
CA LEU A 29 5.12 13.97 20.36
C LEU A 29 4.25 14.06 19.11
N GLU A 30 4.85 14.32 17.94
CA GLU A 30 4.14 14.34 16.66
C GLU A 30 3.59 12.94 16.31
N MET A 31 4.36 11.88 16.58
CA MET A 31 3.92 10.50 16.36
C MET A 31 2.71 10.16 17.25
N GLU A 32 2.72 10.56 18.52
CA GLU A 32 1.59 10.39 19.43
C GLU A 32 0.35 11.16 18.95
N GLN A 33 0.52 12.41 18.53
CA GLN A 33 -0.57 13.23 17.95
C GLN A 33 -1.17 12.55 16.71
N ILE A 34 -0.34 12.00 15.83
CA ILE A 34 -0.80 11.24 14.66
C ILE A 34 -1.59 10.02 15.12
N TYR A 35 -1.08 9.24 16.09
CA TYR A 35 -1.78 8.06 16.61
C TYR A 35 -3.18 8.42 17.14
N GLN A 36 -3.29 9.48 17.96
CA GLN A 36 -4.57 9.92 18.50
C GLN A 36 -5.53 10.40 17.41
N GLU A 37 -5.01 10.97 16.32
CA GLU A 37 -5.82 11.43 15.17
C GLU A 37 -6.33 10.28 14.30
N VAL A 38 -5.56 9.19 14.17
CA VAL A 38 -5.86 8.13 13.19
C VAL A 38 -6.43 6.85 13.80
N LYS A 39 -6.41 6.69 15.12
CA LYS A 39 -6.91 5.48 15.79
C LYS A 39 -8.41 5.26 15.56
N THR A 40 -8.79 4.00 15.39
CA THR A 40 -10.16 3.56 15.07
C THR A 40 -10.61 2.44 16.00
N PRO A 41 -10.97 2.75 17.27
CA PRO A 41 -11.26 1.74 18.28
C PRO A 41 -12.58 0.98 18.05
N PHE A 42 -13.44 1.45 17.13
CA PHE A 42 -14.74 0.85 16.89
C PHE A 42 -14.73 0.01 15.61
N LYS A 43 -14.64 -1.29 15.71
CA LYS A 43 -14.80 -2.19 14.57
C LYS A 43 -16.28 -2.25 14.17
N TYR A 44 -16.60 -1.65 13.02
CA TYR A 44 -17.95 -1.72 12.44
C TYR A 44 -18.25 -3.13 11.90
N GLY A 45 -17.29 -3.77 11.25
CA GLY A 45 -17.38 -5.12 10.71
C GLY A 45 -17.18 -5.19 9.20
N LEU A 46 -17.57 -6.31 8.61
CA LEU A 46 -17.46 -6.53 7.17
C LEU A 46 -18.36 -5.54 6.40
N VAL A 47 -17.84 -4.94 5.35
CA VAL A 47 -18.58 -4.04 4.43
C VAL A 47 -18.69 -4.62 3.04
N MET A 48 -17.84 -5.58 2.69
CA MET A 48 -17.93 -6.37 1.46
C MET A 48 -17.39 -7.78 1.69
N VAL A 49 -18.05 -8.75 1.07
CA VAL A 49 -17.63 -10.16 1.04
C VAL A 49 -17.76 -10.69 -0.40
N PRO A 50 -16.98 -11.71 -0.78
CA PRO A 50 -17.18 -12.41 -2.04
C PRO A 50 -18.57 -13.05 -2.13
N VAL A 51 -19.01 -13.35 -3.35
CA VAL A 51 -20.31 -13.98 -3.62
C VAL A 51 -20.36 -15.45 -3.20
N ASP A 52 -19.22 -16.08 -3.02
CA ASP A 52 -19.05 -17.49 -2.64
C ASP A 52 -17.77 -17.69 -1.80
N LYS A 53 -17.51 -18.95 -1.39
CA LYS A 53 -16.36 -19.33 -0.56
C LYS A 53 -15.05 -19.49 -1.33
N GLU A 54 -15.11 -19.62 -2.63
CA GLU A 54 -13.95 -19.90 -3.49
C GLU A 54 -13.19 -18.61 -3.82
N HIS A 55 -13.90 -17.49 -3.86
CA HIS A 55 -13.32 -16.18 -4.11
C HIS A 55 -12.80 -15.55 -2.82
N LYS A 56 -11.66 -14.86 -2.91
CA LYS A 56 -11.06 -14.13 -1.78
C LYS A 56 -10.93 -12.66 -2.15
N MET A 57 -11.49 -11.78 -1.32
CA MET A 57 -11.47 -10.34 -1.54
C MET A 57 -10.32 -9.68 -0.78
N ASP A 58 -9.62 -8.72 -1.40
CA ASP A 58 -8.39 -8.18 -0.84
C ASP A 58 -8.13 -6.71 -1.23
N CYS A 59 -7.21 -6.03 -0.55
CA CYS A 59 -6.55 -4.77 -0.90
C CYS A 59 -7.47 -3.62 -1.35
N PRO A 60 -8.31 -3.03 -0.50
CA PRO A 60 -9.14 -1.89 -0.87
C PRO A 60 -8.29 -0.65 -1.20
N THR A 61 -8.68 0.09 -2.24
CA THR A 61 -8.18 1.45 -2.53
C THR A 61 -9.38 2.35 -2.82
N ILE A 62 -9.53 3.46 -2.08
CA ILE A 62 -10.76 4.24 -2.08
C ILE A 62 -10.53 5.65 -2.60
N PHE A 63 -11.40 6.09 -3.50
CA PHE A 63 -11.40 7.45 -4.04
C PHE A 63 -12.83 8.00 -4.15
N ARG A 64 -12.95 9.29 -4.42
CA ARG A 64 -14.25 9.97 -4.46
C ARG A 64 -14.49 10.68 -5.79
N LYS A 65 -15.76 10.67 -6.26
CA LYS A 65 -16.25 11.53 -7.34
C LYS A 65 -17.64 12.07 -7.01
N GLY A 66 -17.77 13.38 -6.89
CA GLY A 66 -19.03 14.02 -6.50
C GLY A 66 -19.49 13.53 -5.12
N LYS A 67 -20.72 13.02 -5.05
CA LYS A 67 -21.31 12.49 -3.82
C LYS A 67 -21.00 11.02 -3.55
N TYR A 68 -20.34 10.31 -4.48
CA TYR A 68 -20.09 8.89 -4.38
C TYR A 68 -18.63 8.61 -4.07
N TRP A 69 -18.42 7.54 -3.29
CA TRP A 69 -17.16 6.86 -3.05
C TRP A 69 -17.04 5.67 -3.97
N TYR A 70 -15.84 5.38 -4.40
CA TYR A 70 -15.49 4.24 -5.23
C TYR A 70 -14.35 3.49 -4.57
N MET A 71 -14.42 2.17 -4.58
CA MET A 71 -13.38 1.29 -4.09
C MET A 71 -12.93 0.40 -5.23
N THR A 72 -11.64 0.42 -5.57
CA THR A 72 -11.04 -0.69 -6.29
C THR A 72 -10.57 -1.71 -5.28
N TYR A 73 -10.75 -2.97 -5.57
CA TYR A 73 -10.37 -4.08 -4.71
C TYR A 73 -10.01 -5.29 -5.56
N LEU A 74 -9.36 -6.27 -4.96
CA LEU A 74 -8.90 -7.46 -5.65
C LEU A 74 -9.81 -8.63 -5.35
N ILE A 75 -9.99 -9.50 -6.35
CA ILE A 75 -10.59 -10.82 -6.19
C ILE A 75 -9.58 -11.85 -6.65
N PHE A 76 -9.24 -12.79 -5.78
CA PHE A 76 -8.55 -14.02 -6.14
C PHE A 76 -9.59 -15.12 -6.37
N SER A 77 -9.52 -15.77 -7.55
CA SER A 77 -10.51 -16.76 -8.01
C SER A 77 -9.89 -18.15 -8.27
N GLY A 78 -8.74 -18.47 -7.63
CA GLY A 78 -8.00 -19.70 -7.92
C GLY A 78 -7.05 -19.59 -9.11
N ARG A 79 -7.45 -18.90 -10.18
CA ARG A 79 -6.59 -18.63 -11.34
C ARG A 79 -5.53 -17.58 -11.04
N GLY A 80 -5.92 -16.50 -10.35
CA GLY A 80 -5.06 -15.38 -10.01
C GLY A 80 -5.88 -14.20 -9.50
N TYR A 81 -5.27 -13.00 -9.48
CA TYR A 81 -5.95 -11.78 -9.07
C TYR A 81 -6.57 -11.02 -10.25
N GLU A 82 -7.76 -10.53 -10.02
CA GLU A 82 -8.49 -9.58 -10.86
C GLU A 82 -8.72 -8.28 -10.09
N THR A 83 -8.81 -7.16 -10.79
CA THR A 83 -9.18 -5.87 -10.19
C THR A 83 -10.66 -5.58 -10.45
N TRP A 84 -11.38 -5.28 -9.39
CA TRP A 84 -12.81 -4.98 -9.38
C TRP A 84 -13.10 -3.60 -8.84
N MET A 85 -14.32 -3.10 -9.03
CA MET A 85 -14.77 -1.82 -8.50
C MET A 85 -16.12 -1.93 -7.83
N ALA A 86 -16.27 -1.20 -6.71
CA ALA A 86 -17.54 -0.98 -6.02
C ALA A 86 -17.80 0.51 -5.81
N LYS A 87 -19.05 0.86 -5.46
CA LYS A 87 -19.53 2.22 -5.21
C LYS A 87 -20.32 2.30 -3.91
N SER A 88 -20.18 3.40 -3.18
CA SER A 88 -20.89 3.70 -1.95
C SER A 88 -21.32 5.17 -1.87
N LYS A 89 -22.32 5.47 -1.06
CA LYS A 89 -22.71 6.84 -0.68
C LYS A 89 -22.16 7.24 0.69
N ASP A 90 -21.87 6.27 1.55
CA ASP A 90 -21.63 6.48 2.99
C ASP A 90 -20.37 5.77 3.53
N LEU A 91 -19.60 5.07 2.69
CA LEU A 91 -18.41 4.29 3.06
C LEU A 91 -18.70 2.96 3.79
N LEU A 92 -19.94 2.67 4.13
CA LEU A 92 -20.33 1.47 4.87
C LEU A 92 -21.10 0.47 3.99
N HIS A 93 -21.92 0.97 3.06
CA HIS A 93 -22.74 0.15 2.18
C HIS A 93 -22.22 0.26 0.74
N TRP A 94 -21.73 -0.87 0.21
CA TRP A 94 -21.07 -0.93 -1.08
C TRP A 94 -21.83 -1.76 -2.09
N GLN A 95 -21.92 -1.27 -3.31
CA GLN A 95 -22.47 -1.95 -4.48
C GLN A 95 -21.37 -2.32 -5.44
N ASN A 96 -21.22 -3.61 -5.77
CA ASN A 96 -20.29 -4.06 -6.81
C ASN A 96 -20.71 -3.47 -8.17
N LEU A 97 -19.74 -2.98 -8.94
CA LEU A 97 -19.93 -2.42 -10.28
C LEU A 97 -19.35 -3.32 -11.39
N GLY A 98 -18.39 -4.20 -11.07
CA GLY A 98 -17.78 -5.12 -12.01
C GLY A 98 -16.26 -5.06 -12.08
N LYS A 99 -15.70 -5.77 -13.06
CA LYS A 99 -14.26 -5.92 -13.27
C LYS A 99 -13.67 -4.73 -14.02
N LEU A 100 -12.45 -4.33 -13.62
CA LEU A 100 -11.63 -3.35 -14.31
C LEU A 100 -10.49 -4.01 -15.10
N MET A 101 -9.88 -5.05 -14.54
CA MET A 101 -8.85 -5.86 -15.20
C MET A 101 -9.08 -7.33 -14.87
N SER A 102 -8.94 -8.20 -15.87
CA SER A 102 -9.19 -9.63 -15.76
C SER A 102 -8.10 -10.42 -16.49
N PHE A 103 -8.20 -11.73 -16.40
CA PHE A 103 -7.30 -12.68 -17.03
C PHE A 103 -7.35 -12.57 -18.56
N GLU A 104 -6.22 -12.93 -19.16
CA GLU A 104 -6.08 -13.08 -20.60
C GLU A 104 -5.33 -14.40 -20.86
N ASP A 105 -5.34 -14.86 -22.09
CA ASP A 105 -4.53 -15.99 -22.58
C ASP A 105 -3.74 -15.50 -23.81
N SER A 106 -3.08 -14.34 -23.66
CA SER A 106 -2.42 -13.60 -24.74
C SER A 106 -0.91 -13.90 -24.85
N GLY A 107 -0.35 -14.64 -23.90
CA GLY A 107 1.09 -14.89 -23.77
C GLY A 107 1.86 -13.73 -23.13
N LYS A 108 1.18 -12.68 -22.66
CA LYS A 108 1.79 -11.53 -22.00
C LYS A 108 2.25 -11.86 -20.59
N TRP A 109 3.13 -11.03 -20.07
CA TRP A 109 3.74 -11.18 -18.75
C TRP A 109 2.74 -11.11 -17.57
N ASP A 110 1.56 -10.52 -17.78
CA ASP A 110 0.55 -10.26 -16.76
C ASP A 110 -0.77 -11.04 -16.98
N ASP A 111 -0.76 -12.10 -17.79
CA ASP A 111 -1.99 -12.80 -18.18
C ASP A 111 -2.87 -13.27 -17.03
N ASN A 112 -2.29 -13.71 -15.91
CA ASN A 112 -3.03 -14.35 -14.82
C ASN A 112 -3.03 -13.59 -13.49
N GLN A 113 -2.28 -12.49 -13.38
CA GLN A 113 -2.28 -11.63 -12.18
C GLN A 113 -2.44 -10.18 -12.61
N LYS A 114 -3.53 -9.53 -12.21
CA LYS A 114 -3.79 -8.11 -12.51
C LYS A 114 -4.39 -7.43 -11.28
N ALA A 115 -3.54 -7.16 -10.30
CA ALA A 115 -3.90 -6.58 -9.00
C ALA A 115 -3.65 -5.08 -8.98
N GLY A 116 -4.67 -4.27 -9.26
CA GLY A 116 -4.55 -2.84 -9.52
C GLY A 116 -4.92 -1.92 -8.36
N TYR A 117 -4.21 -0.79 -8.29
CA TYR A 117 -4.35 0.25 -7.26
C TYR A 117 -4.37 1.62 -7.91
N ASN A 118 -5.42 2.43 -7.68
CA ASN A 118 -5.52 3.76 -8.26
C ASN A 118 -4.36 4.65 -7.80
N ALA A 119 -3.67 5.26 -8.76
CA ALA A 119 -2.58 6.20 -8.54
C ALA A 119 -3.09 7.64 -8.45
N LEU A 120 -2.24 8.55 -7.93
CA LEU A 120 -2.43 10.00 -7.88
C LEU A 120 -3.74 10.42 -7.20
N LEU A 121 -4.13 9.70 -6.15
CA LEU A 121 -5.24 10.13 -5.31
C LEU A 121 -4.82 11.37 -4.49
N ASN A 122 -5.77 12.27 -4.23
CA ASN A 122 -5.52 13.38 -3.31
C ASN A 122 -5.31 12.82 -1.90
N THR A 123 -4.09 12.91 -1.41
CA THR A 123 -3.65 12.37 -0.13
C THR A 123 -3.93 13.31 1.06
N LYS A 124 -4.51 14.50 0.85
CA LYS A 124 -4.80 15.43 1.96
C LYS A 124 -5.79 14.80 2.93
N TRP A 125 -5.41 14.68 4.19
CA TRP A 125 -6.24 14.16 5.27
C TRP A 125 -7.53 14.96 5.43
N GLY A 126 -8.67 14.26 5.43
CA GLY A 126 -9.99 14.91 5.44
C GLY A 126 -10.31 15.68 4.15
N GLY A 127 -9.52 15.50 3.09
CA GLY A 127 -9.68 16.16 1.81
C GLY A 127 -10.77 15.53 0.92
N ASN A 128 -10.66 15.76 -0.39
CA ASN A 128 -11.65 15.30 -1.35
C ASN A 128 -11.40 13.88 -1.87
N TYR A 129 -10.21 13.30 -1.68
CA TYR A 129 -9.80 11.95 -2.12
C TYR A 129 -10.04 11.67 -3.61
N GLN A 130 -10.01 12.70 -4.44
CA GLN A 130 -10.23 12.56 -5.88
C GLN A 130 -8.97 12.04 -6.57
N ALA A 131 -9.18 11.26 -7.63
CA ALA A 131 -8.12 10.89 -8.54
C ALA A 131 -7.74 12.10 -9.43
N ALA A 132 -6.44 12.32 -9.58
CA ALA A 132 -5.89 13.36 -10.45
C ALA A 132 -5.43 12.78 -11.78
N LYS A 133 -5.44 13.63 -12.82
CA LYS A 133 -4.85 13.32 -14.13
C LYS A 133 -3.39 13.78 -14.18
N PHE A 134 -2.60 13.00 -14.88
CA PHE A 134 -1.32 13.44 -15.40
C PHE A 134 -1.27 13.16 -16.91
N ASN A 135 -0.89 14.18 -17.70
CA ASN A 135 -0.87 14.14 -19.16
C ASN A 135 -2.19 13.62 -19.78
N GLY A 136 -3.33 14.13 -19.29
CA GLY A 136 -4.67 13.77 -19.77
C GLY A 136 -5.17 12.38 -19.34
N ARG A 137 -4.39 11.61 -18.57
CA ARG A 137 -4.66 10.23 -18.18
C ARG A 137 -4.86 10.10 -16.68
N TYR A 138 -5.77 9.20 -16.25
CA TYR A 138 -5.83 8.66 -14.91
C TYR A 138 -5.00 7.38 -14.88
N TRP A 139 -4.25 7.17 -13.81
CA TRP A 139 -3.26 6.11 -13.72
C TRP A 139 -3.61 5.09 -12.64
N MET A 140 -3.17 3.87 -12.85
CA MET A 140 -3.23 2.76 -11.92
C MET A 140 -1.89 2.04 -11.95
N SER A 141 -1.31 1.74 -10.79
CA SER A 141 -0.24 0.77 -10.69
C SER A 141 -0.84 -0.61 -10.40
N TYR A 142 -0.20 -1.68 -10.84
CA TYR A 142 -0.66 -3.03 -10.55
C TYR A 142 0.52 -3.99 -10.45
N PHE A 143 0.39 -5.02 -9.65
CA PHE A 143 1.28 -6.15 -9.85
C PHE A 143 0.66 -7.13 -10.85
N GLY A 144 1.52 -7.67 -11.69
CA GLY A 144 1.15 -8.62 -12.73
C GLY A 144 2.02 -9.87 -12.67
N GLY A 145 1.50 -10.96 -13.22
CA GLY A 145 2.20 -12.22 -13.34
C GLY A 145 1.58 -13.13 -14.40
N LYS A 146 2.41 -13.94 -15.04
CA LYS A 146 1.99 -14.86 -16.07
C LYS A 146 1.42 -16.17 -15.51
N GLU A 147 1.90 -16.59 -14.34
CA GLU A 147 1.58 -17.90 -13.80
C GLU A 147 0.22 -17.90 -13.09
N ARG A 148 -0.43 -19.08 -13.08
CA ARG A 148 -1.71 -19.31 -12.40
C ARG A 148 -1.48 -19.68 -10.94
N GLY A 149 -2.36 -19.22 -10.06
CA GLY A 149 -2.36 -19.53 -8.63
C GLY A 149 -2.16 -18.30 -7.75
N TYR A 150 -2.06 -18.53 -6.44
CA TYR A 150 -1.94 -17.46 -5.46
C TYR A 150 -0.52 -16.89 -5.44
N GLU A 151 -0.35 -15.69 -5.97
CA GLU A 151 0.92 -14.95 -5.97
C GLU A 151 2.10 -15.77 -6.47
N VAL A 152 1.87 -16.56 -7.55
CA VAL A 152 2.93 -17.37 -8.15
C VAL A 152 3.90 -16.48 -8.90
N GLU A 153 5.19 -16.65 -8.64
CA GLU A 153 6.28 -15.88 -9.25
C GLU A 153 6.56 -16.32 -10.71
N PRO A 154 7.11 -15.41 -11.56
CA PRO A 154 7.52 -14.04 -11.23
C PRO A 154 6.35 -13.06 -11.17
N LEU A 155 6.40 -12.14 -10.19
CA LEU A 155 5.50 -11.00 -10.08
C LEU A 155 6.26 -9.70 -10.27
N SER A 156 5.73 -8.81 -11.09
CA SER A 156 6.34 -7.52 -11.44
C SER A 156 5.31 -6.40 -11.34
N ILE A 157 5.76 -5.14 -11.25
CA ILE A 157 4.88 -3.99 -11.20
C ILE A 157 4.72 -3.40 -12.59
N GLY A 158 3.47 -3.22 -13.01
CA GLY A 158 3.07 -2.54 -14.23
C GLY A 158 2.33 -1.24 -13.95
N MET A 159 2.15 -0.45 -15.01
CA MET A 159 1.31 0.73 -15.01
C MET A 159 0.22 0.61 -16.06
N ALA A 160 -0.96 1.12 -15.73
CA ALA A 160 -2.10 1.19 -16.63
C ALA A 160 -2.75 2.58 -16.57
N TYR A 161 -3.46 2.96 -17.61
CA TYR A 161 -4.14 4.26 -17.67
C TYR A 161 -5.46 4.23 -18.43
N VAL A 162 -6.31 5.22 -18.13
CA VAL A 162 -7.54 5.53 -18.85
C VAL A 162 -7.67 7.03 -19.05
N THR A 163 -8.42 7.45 -20.07
CA THR A 163 -8.70 8.88 -20.34
C THR A 163 -10.00 9.35 -19.71
N LYS A 164 -11.00 8.46 -19.63
CA LYS A 164 -12.25 8.72 -18.90
C LYS A 164 -12.01 8.54 -17.39
N HIS A 165 -12.91 9.11 -16.59
CA HIS A 165 -12.76 9.06 -15.13
C HIS A 165 -12.75 7.60 -14.59
N PRO A 166 -11.89 7.25 -13.60
CA PRO A 166 -11.75 5.89 -13.10
C PRO A 166 -12.98 5.35 -12.34
N SER A 167 -14.00 6.18 -12.09
CA SER A 167 -15.30 5.75 -11.57
C SER A 167 -16.21 5.02 -12.56
N ILE A 168 -15.77 4.90 -13.82
CA ILE A 168 -16.47 4.18 -14.88
C ILE A 168 -15.80 2.83 -15.06
N VAL A 169 -16.58 1.75 -15.07
CA VAL A 169 -16.08 0.42 -15.46
C VAL A 169 -15.71 0.47 -16.92
N GLN A 170 -14.44 0.33 -17.21
CA GLN A 170 -13.87 0.44 -18.55
C GLN A 170 -12.58 -0.36 -18.62
N GLU A 171 -12.16 -0.71 -19.81
CA GLU A 171 -10.87 -1.33 -20.05
C GLU A 171 -9.72 -0.35 -19.76
N TRP A 172 -8.67 -0.83 -19.08
CA TRP A 172 -7.46 -0.10 -18.75
C TRP A 172 -6.36 -0.42 -19.76
N ASN A 173 -5.77 0.61 -20.36
CA ASN A 173 -4.62 0.47 -21.26
C ASN A 173 -3.39 0.17 -20.40
N ARG A 174 -2.90 -1.07 -20.43
CA ARG A 174 -1.70 -1.49 -19.71
C ARG A 174 -0.45 -1.19 -20.54
N LEU A 175 0.65 -0.80 -19.88
CA LEU A 175 1.95 -0.75 -20.56
C LEU A 175 2.38 -2.15 -20.96
N GLU A 176 3.07 -2.25 -22.09
CA GLU A 176 3.46 -3.54 -22.69
C GLU A 176 4.43 -4.34 -21.78
N LYS A 177 5.30 -3.62 -21.06
CA LYS A 177 6.31 -4.20 -20.16
C LYS A 177 6.09 -3.74 -18.73
N PRO A 178 6.51 -4.54 -17.73
CA PRO A 178 6.55 -4.06 -16.35
C PRO A 178 7.49 -2.85 -16.22
N VAL A 179 7.19 -1.99 -15.26
CA VAL A 179 8.02 -0.82 -14.94
C VAL A 179 9.05 -1.09 -13.85
N LEU A 180 8.82 -2.13 -13.03
CA LEU A 180 9.77 -2.67 -12.06
C LEU A 180 9.64 -4.20 -12.03
N SER A 181 10.79 -4.88 -12.08
CA SER A 181 10.89 -6.34 -12.05
C SER A 181 12.10 -6.78 -11.23
N ALA A 182 12.04 -7.96 -10.64
CA ALA A 182 13.22 -8.57 -10.00
C ALA A 182 14.29 -9.02 -11.01
N ALA A 183 13.99 -8.97 -12.32
CA ALA A 183 14.96 -9.23 -13.40
C ALA A 183 15.71 -7.97 -13.87
N ASP A 184 15.39 -6.78 -13.33
CA ASP A 184 16.07 -5.54 -13.69
C ASP A 184 17.53 -5.55 -13.21
N ALA A 185 18.42 -4.88 -13.95
CA ALA A 185 19.84 -4.84 -13.61
C ALA A 185 20.14 -4.10 -12.28
N ASP A 186 19.22 -3.22 -11.84
CA ASP A 186 19.35 -2.44 -10.62
C ASP A 186 18.58 -3.01 -9.42
N VAL A 187 18.14 -4.29 -9.49
CA VAL A 187 17.43 -4.98 -8.39
C VAL A 187 18.22 -4.91 -7.08
N ARG A 188 17.53 -4.71 -5.97
CA ARG A 188 18.15 -4.60 -4.64
C ARG A 188 18.22 -5.97 -3.95
N TRP A 189 19.15 -6.13 -3.03
CA TRP A 189 19.36 -7.35 -2.25
C TRP A 189 18.09 -7.81 -1.50
N TRP A 190 17.19 -6.89 -1.14
CA TRP A 190 15.97 -7.14 -0.37
C TRP A 190 14.72 -7.40 -1.24
N GLU A 191 14.84 -7.38 -2.57
CA GLU A 191 13.74 -7.59 -3.53
C GLU A 191 14.07 -8.61 -4.63
N ASN A 192 15.06 -9.47 -4.40
CA ASN A 192 15.65 -10.37 -5.40
C ASN A 192 14.97 -11.75 -5.52
N ARG A 193 13.77 -11.92 -4.94
CA ARG A 193 13.03 -13.20 -4.93
C ARG A 193 11.86 -13.24 -5.91
N ASN A 194 11.95 -12.55 -7.04
CA ASN A 194 10.98 -12.56 -8.14
C ASN A 194 9.54 -12.18 -7.74
N LYS A 195 9.34 -11.47 -6.62
CA LYS A 195 8.03 -11.05 -6.14
C LYS A 195 8.03 -9.58 -5.75
N LEU A 196 7.43 -8.75 -6.62
CA LEU A 196 7.07 -7.38 -6.33
C LEU A 196 5.55 -7.29 -6.27
N PHE A 197 5.03 -6.74 -5.18
CA PHE A 197 3.59 -6.71 -4.90
C PHE A 197 3.02 -5.31 -4.93
N LYS A 198 1.94 -5.09 -4.19
CA LYS A 198 1.19 -3.85 -4.07
C LYS A 198 2.09 -2.63 -4.14
N SER A 199 1.67 -1.68 -4.95
CA SER A 199 2.31 -0.39 -5.09
C SER A 199 1.31 0.75 -4.87
N THR A 200 1.77 1.82 -4.24
CA THR A 200 1.03 3.07 -4.08
C THR A 200 1.82 4.20 -4.72
N VAL A 201 1.19 4.91 -5.65
CA VAL A 201 1.82 6.01 -6.39
C VAL A 201 1.19 7.34 -6.00
N ILE A 202 2.03 8.27 -5.55
CA ILE A 202 1.64 9.64 -5.18
C ILE A 202 2.39 10.67 -6.02
N GLU A 203 1.85 11.88 -6.10
CA GLU A 203 2.55 13.03 -6.67
C GLU A 203 3.31 13.80 -5.56
N ASP A 204 4.62 13.95 -5.72
CA ASP A 204 5.46 14.82 -4.88
C ASP A 204 5.47 16.24 -5.45
N LYS A 205 4.40 16.98 -5.17
CA LYS A 205 4.23 18.36 -5.67
C LYS A 205 5.32 19.34 -5.20
N LYS A 206 6.04 18.99 -4.15
CA LYS A 206 7.11 19.83 -3.59
C LYS A 206 8.49 19.42 -4.07
N LEU A 207 8.57 18.35 -4.86
CA LEU A 207 9.83 17.76 -5.32
C LEU A 207 10.81 17.47 -4.17
N LEU A 208 10.29 16.99 -3.03
CA LEU A 208 11.09 16.63 -1.85
C LEU A 208 12.10 15.52 -2.17
N THR A 209 11.74 14.65 -3.10
CA THR A 209 12.57 13.56 -3.60
C THR A 209 13.42 13.96 -4.82
N GLY A 210 13.25 15.17 -5.35
CA GLY A 210 13.82 15.61 -6.62
C GLY A 210 13.04 15.11 -7.85
N HIS A 211 11.97 14.33 -7.67
CA HIS A 211 11.16 13.73 -8.73
C HIS A 211 9.67 14.02 -8.50
N ARG A 212 8.90 14.02 -9.59
CA ARG A 212 7.47 14.35 -9.55
C ARG A 212 6.61 13.24 -8.93
N PHE A 213 6.94 11.97 -9.15
CA PHE A 213 6.15 10.84 -8.69
C PHE A 213 6.98 9.91 -7.83
N VAL A 214 6.34 9.41 -6.78
CA VAL A 214 6.90 8.45 -5.84
C VAL A 214 6.00 7.23 -5.79
N MET A 215 6.59 6.06 -5.94
CA MET A 215 5.96 4.75 -5.76
C MET A 215 6.55 4.09 -4.52
N TYR A 216 5.70 3.66 -3.59
CA TYR A 216 6.07 2.70 -2.55
C TYR A 216 5.54 1.34 -2.95
N TYR A 217 6.36 0.30 -2.87
CA TYR A 217 6.00 -1.04 -3.28
C TYR A 217 6.54 -2.10 -2.33
N ASN A 218 5.86 -3.24 -2.26
CA ASN A 218 6.35 -4.39 -1.50
C ASN A 218 7.22 -5.27 -2.36
N ALA A 219 8.23 -5.88 -1.76
CA ALA A 219 9.02 -6.91 -2.42
C ALA A 219 9.54 -7.95 -1.44
N VAL A 220 9.71 -9.17 -1.94
CA VAL A 220 10.34 -10.28 -1.21
C VAL A 220 11.80 -10.37 -1.60
N GLY A 221 12.65 -10.49 -0.61
CA GLY A 221 14.09 -10.59 -0.82
C GLY A 221 14.79 -11.43 0.23
N ASP A 222 16.12 -11.41 0.18
CA ASP A 222 16.96 -12.15 1.10
C ASP A 222 16.96 -11.57 2.51
N SER A 223 17.28 -12.40 3.48
CA SER A 223 17.55 -12.01 4.85
C SER A 223 18.99 -11.47 4.99
N LEU A 224 19.17 -10.40 5.78
CA LEU A 224 20.49 -9.98 6.23
C LEU A 224 21.13 -10.99 7.21
N ALA A 225 20.31 -11.74 7.93
CA ALA A 225 20.77 -12.83 8.77
C ALA A 225 20.75 -14.12 7.96
N ASN A 226 21.85 -14.88 7.94
CA ASN A 226 21.97 -16.20 7.32
C ASN A 226 21.02 -17.26 7.90
N ASN A 227 19.87 -16.86 8.41
CA ASN A 227 18.90 -17.70 9.06
C ASN A 227 17.88 -18.23 8.05
N LYS A 228 18.21 -19.38 7.44
CA LYS A 228 17.42 -20.08 6.41
C LYS A 228 16.01 -20.54 6.87
N LYS A 229 15.61 -20.28 8.11
CA LYS A 229 14.37 -20.84 8.71
C LYS A 229 13.12 -19.98 8.54
N THR A 230 13.21 -18.72 8.13
CA THR A 230 12.05 -17.84 7.99
C THR A 230 11.67 -17.65 6.53
N ARG A 231 10.43 -17.96 6.22
CA ARG A 231 9.87 -17.95 4.85
C ARG A 231 9.53 -16.55 4.31
N TRP A 232 9.46 -15.53 5.19
CA TRP A 232 8.81 -14.28 4.85
C TRP A 232 9.72 -13.11 5.20
N TYR A 233 10.29 -12.50 4.16
CA TYR A 233 11.05 -11.26 4.25
C TYR A 233 10.49 -10.28 3.24
N GLU A 234 9.34 -9.69 3.57
CA GLU A 234 8.69 -8.71 2.73
C GLU A 234 8.91 -7.32 3.29
N ARG A 235 9.27 -6.37 2.43
CA ARG A 235 9.69 -5.02 2.79
C ARG A 235 9.09 -4.00 1.85
N ILE A 236 9.01 -2.75 2.31
CA ILE A 236 8.54 -1.64 1.51
C ILE A 236 9.74 -0.91 0.93
N GLY A 237 9.79 -0.84 -0.40
CA GLY A 237 10.75 -0.07 -1.17
C GLY A 237 10.15 1.20 -1.78
N MET A 238 11.00 1.95 -2.45
CA MET A 238 10.66 3.21 -3.08
C MET A 238 11.28 3.32 -4.47
N ALA A 239 10.46 3.75 -5.43
CA ALA A 239 10.89 4.13 -6.77
C ALA A 239 10.33 5.51 -7.13
N VAL A 240 10.95 6.17 -8.08
CA VAL A 240 10.59 7.53 -8.52
C VAL A 240 10.48 7.61 -10.04
N SER A 241 9.67 8.58 -10.49
CA SER A 241 9.46 8.84 -11.91
C SER A 241 9.08 10.31 -12.13
N ASP A 242 9.29 10.81 -13.35
CA ASP A 242 8.83 12.14 -13.77
C ASP A 242 7.74 12.06 -14.86
N ASP A 243 7.48 10.84 -15.39
CA ASP A 243 6.57 10.66 -16.54
C ASP A 243 5.56 9.51 -16.42
N MET A 244 5.58 8.73 -15.33
CA MET A 244 4.76 7.53 -15.06
C MET A 244 5.10 6.32 -15.94
N PHE A 245 6.01 6.44 -16.88
CA PHE A 245 6.45 5.37 -17.79
C PHE A 245 7.81 4.77 -17.36
N HIS A 246 8.73 5.63 -16.92
CA HIS A 246 10.08 5.25 -16.55
C HIS A 246 10.25 5.42 -15.04
N TRP A 247 10.52 4.32 -14.37
CA TRP A 247 10.68 4.25 -12.92
C TRP A 247 12.10 3.83 -12.56
N LYS A 248 12.66 4.46 -11.51
CA LYS A 248 13.98 4.14 -10.96
C LYS A 248 13.85 3.83 -9.49
N ARG A 249 14.48 2.75 -9.03
CA ARG A 249 14.63 2.46 -7.61
C ARG A 249 15.39 3.58 -6.93
N PHE A 250 14.82 4.13 -5.87
CA PHE A 250 15.37 5.34 -5.26
C PHE A 250 16.43 5.01 -4.21
N ASN A 251 16.11 4.17 -3.22
CA ASN A 251 17.01 3.85 -2.12
C ASN A 251 17.74 2.52 -2.33
N LYS A 252 18.94 2.38 -1.71
CA LYS A 252 19.65 1.10 -1.64
C LYS A 252 18.97 0.12 -0.68
N ASN A 253 18.42 0.63 0.42
CA ASN A 253 17.75 -0.13 1.47
C ASN A 253 16.22 0.11 1.43
N PRO A 254 15.39 -0.79 1.99
CA PRO A 254 13.97 -0.56 2.11
C PRO A 254 13.68 0.66 2.99
N VAL A 255 12.56 1.34 2.76
CA VAL A 255 12.20 2.57 3.49
C VAL A 255 11.51 2.27 4.82
N VAL A 256 10.70 1.19 4.86
CA VAL A 256 10.09 0.66 6.09
C VAL A 256 10.21 -0.85 6.05
N HIS A 257 10.72 -1.43 7.12
CA HIS A 257 10.90 -2.87 7.23
C HIS A 257 11.04 -3.32 8.68
N HIS A 258 10.73 -4.59 8.94
CA HIS A 258 11.09 -5.30 10.15
C HIS A 258 12.16 -6.36 9.83
N PRO A 259 13.04 -6.73 10.78
CA PRO A 259 14.07 -7.75 10.55
C PRO A 259 13.53 -9.10 10.07
N VAL A 260 12.32 -9.48 10.50
CA VAL A 260 11.68 -10.77 10.18
C VAL A 260 10.20 -10.55 9.89
N GLY A 261 9.65 -11.30 8.94
CA GLY A 261 8.24 -11.28 8.60
C GLY A 261 7.90 -10.30 7.49
N ILE A 262 6.64 -9.92 7.42
CA ILE A 262 6.07 -9.06 6.39
C ILE A 262 5.93 -7.64 6.92
N THR A 263 6.36 -6.67 6.13
CA THR A 263 6.07 -5.25 6.27
C THR A 263 5.62 -4.77 4.90
N GLY A 264 4.34 -4.45 4.73
CA GLY A 264 3.82 -4.26 3.39
C GLY A 264 2.57 -3.39 3.26
N ASP A 265 2.13 -3.23 2.03
CA ASP A 265 0.90 -2.57 1.61
C ASP A 265 0.79 -1.10 2.02
N ALA A 266 1.83 -0.32 1.74
CA ALA A 266 1.87 1.10 2.03
C ALA A 266 0.70 1.88 1.41
N VAL A 267 0.06 2.73 2.21
CA VAL A 267 -0.91 3.75 1.77
C VAL A 267 -0.52 5.08 2.39
N ILE A 268 -0.46 6.14 1.59
CA ILE A 268 0.06 7.43 2.02
C ILE A 268 -1.07 8.44 2.20
N GLN A 269 -1.08 9.12 3.35
CA GLN A 269 -1.91 10.28 3.62
C GLN A 269 -1.05 11.47 4.08
N LYS A 270 -1.50 12.70 3.79
CA LYS A 270 -0.85 13.92 4.24
C LYS A 270 -1.64 14.48 5.42
N ILE A 271 -1.12 14.29 6.64
CA ILE A 271 -1.70 14.78 7.89
C ILE A 271 -0.86 16.00 8.34
N ASP A 272 -1.44 17.16 8.31
CA ASP A 272 -0.77 18.45 8.57
C ASP A 272 0.53 18.58 7.75
N LYS A 273 1.68 18.69 8.41
CA LYS A 273 2.99 18.81 7.78
C LYS A 273 3.63 17.45 7.46
N ASN A 274 3.12 16.33 8.02
CA ASN A 274 3.71 15.00 7.90
C ASN A 274 3.03 14.17 6.81
N TYR A 275 3.79 13.35 6.10
CA TYR A 275 3.29 12.22 5.34
C TYR A 275 3.19 11.03 6.28
N VAL A 276 2.05 10.34 6.26
CA VAL A 276 1.78 9.17 7.08
C VAL A 276 1.57 7.98 6.17
N MET A 277 2.40 6.98 6.33
CA MET A 277 2.32 5.69 5.65
C MET A 277 1.60 4.71 6.55
N PHE A 278 0.39 4.31 6.19
CA PHE A 278 -0.28 3.17 6.79
C PHE A 278 0.21 1.90 6.11
N TYR A 279 0.56 0.89 6.90
CA TYR A 279 1.07 -0.38 6.40
C TYR A 279 0.68 -1.51 7.35
N PHE A 280 0.85 -2.77 6.93
CA PHE A 280 0.65 -3.90 7.82
C PHE A 280 1.95 -4.64 8.11
N GLY A 281 1.98 -5.27 9.28
CA GLY A 281 2.98 -6.24 9.68
C GLY A 281 2.35 -7.62 9.87
N ALA A 282 3.11 -8.68 9.58
CA ALA A 282 2.73 -10.05 9.89
C ALA A 282 3.97 -10.93 10.13
N PHE A 283 3.80 -11.96 10.96
CA PHE A 283 4.85 -12.94 11.28
C PHE A 283 6.13 -12.33 11.87
N TRP A 284 6.03 -11.21 12.56
CA TRP A 284 7.13 -10.64 13.31
C TRP A 284 7.41 -11.49 14.55
N GLN A 285 8.68 -11.55 15.00
CA GLN A 285 9.06 -12.41 16.14
C GLN A 285 8.41 -11.99 17.46
N ASP A 286 8.19 -10.70 17.64
CA ASP A 286 7.65 -10.07 18.86
C ASP A 286 6.11 -9.91 18.82
N ARG A 287 5.45 -10.27 17.71
CA ARG A 287 4.01 -10.08 17.53
C ARG A 287 3.37 -11.26 16.80
N LYS A 288 2.19 -11.68 17.28
CA LYS A 288 1.41 -12.74 16.64
C LYS A 288 0.47 -12.18 15.58
N GLY A 289 0.16 -13.03 14.58
CA GLY A 289 -0.83 -12.71 13.55
C GLY A 289 -0.40 -11.62 12.59
N SER A 290 -1.37 -10.85 12.12
CA SER A 290 -1.19 -9.66 11.33
C SER A 290 -1.87 -8.45 11.98
N PHE A 291 -1.33 -7.27 11.75
CA PHE A 291 -1.76 -6.03 12.38
C PHE A 291 -1.45 -4.85 11.46
N ASN A 292 -2.17 -3.73 11.63
CA ASN A 292 -1.95 -2.50 10.89
C ASN A 292 -1.27 -1.44 11.78
N ARG A 293 -0.31 -0.74 11.19
CA ARG A 293 0.53 0.28 11.82
C ARG A 293 0.68 1.51 10.93
N PHE A 294 1.49 2.45 11.38
CA PHE A 294 1.91 3.58 10.57
C PHE A 294 3.36 3.97 10.82
N ALA A 295 3.95 4.61 9.82
CA ALA A 295 5.17 5.39 9.93
C ALA A 295 4.90 6.81 9.43
N ALA A 296 5.71 7.78 9.84
CA ALA A 296 5.56 9.17 9.40
C ALA A 296 6.87 9.75 8.89
N SER A 297 6.75 10.68 7.92
CA SER A 297 7.89 11.32 7.26
C SER A 297 7.61 12.80 6.98
N LYS A 298 8.66 13.61 6.99
CA LYS A 298 8.62 15.02 6.57
C LYS A 298 9.06 15.21 5.11
N ASP A 299 9.76 14.22 4.54
CA ASP A 299 10.45 14.33 3.25
C ASP A 299 10.16 13.18 2.26
N LEU A 300 9.25 12.26 2.59
CA LEU A 300 8.91 11.07 1.79
C LEU A 300 10.02 10.00 1.70
N VAL A 301 11.19 10.25 2.27
CA VAL A 301 12.37 9.36 2.19
C VAL A 301 12.71 8.76 3.54
N ASN A 302 12.77 9.61 4.57
CA ASN A 302 13.13 9.20 5.92
C ASN A 302 11.86 8.99 6.75
N TRP A 303 11.59 7.74 7.11
CA TRP A 303 10.38 7.34 7.83
C TRP A 303 10.68 7.02 9.29
N THR A 304 9.91 7.60 10.19
CA THR A 304 9.90 7.27 11.61
C THR A 304 8.76 6.29 11.86
N ASP A 305 9.09 5.08 12.32
CA ASP A 305 8.10 4.05 12.62
C ASP A 305 7.41 4.31 13.97
N TRP A 306 6.11 4.01 14.05
CA TRP A 306 5.33 4.09 15.28
C TRP A 306 5.62 2.90 16.19
N ASN A 307 6.10 3.15 17.41
CA ASN A 307 6.47 2.10 18.36
C ASN A 307 5.40 1.79 19.41
N GLY A 308 4.24 2.45 19.36
CA GLY A 308 3.13 2.20 20.28
C GLY A 308 2.20 1.07 19.83
N GLU A 309 0.94 1.18 20.25
CA GLU A 309 -0.13 0.22 19.95
C GLU A 309 -0.41 0.13 18.45
N ASN A 310 -0.82 -1.05 18.00
CA ASN A 310 -1.26 -1.24 16.63
C ASN A 310 -2.59 -0.50 16.37
N LEU A 311 -2.82 -0.08 15.13
CA LEU A 311 -4.07 0.58 14.77
C LEU A 311 -5.23 -0.42 14.64
N ILE A 312 -4.95 -1.60 14.08
CA ILE A 312 -5.89 -2.70 13.92
C ILE A 312 -5.16 -4.01 14.21
N GLU A 313 -5.82 -4.90 14.94
CA GLU A 313 -5.42 -6.29 15.20
C GLU A 313 -6.61 -7.22 15.01
N SER A 314 -6.35 -8.51 14.86
CA SER A 314 -7.39 -9.54 14.89
C SER A 314 -8.07 -9.59 16.26
N SER A 315 -9.39 -9.47 16.31
CA SER A 315 -10.16 -9.51 17.57
C SER A 315 -11.60 -10.01 17.40
N GLU A 316 -12.07 -10.14 16.18
CA GLU A 316 -13.45 -10.52 15.87
C GLU A 316 -13.45 -11.86 15.11
N LYS A 317 -14.57 -12.58 15.10
CA LYS A 317 -14.69 -13.87 14.39
C LYS A 317 -14.42 -13.75 12.89
N TYR A 318 -14.75 -12.61 12.28
CA TYR A 318 -14.54 -12.39 10.83
C TYR A 318 -13.09 -12.04 10.48
N ASP A 319 -12.26 -11.63 11.46
CA ASP A 319 -10.84 -11.29 11.23
C ASP A 319 -9.87 -12.06 12.13
N GLU A 320 -10.32 -13.18 12.72
CA GLU A 320 -9.56 -13.88 13.77
C GLU A 320 -8.23 -14.47 13.29
N LEU A 321 -8.07 -14.74 11.99
CA LEU A 321 -6.81 -15.20 11.42
C LEU A 321 -5.92 -14.02 11.04
N TYR A 322 -6.43 -13.06 10.27
CA TYR A 322 -5.68 -11.87 9.83
C TYR A 322 -6.57 -10.63 9.75
N ALA A 323 -6.00 -9.50 10.19
CA ALA A 323 -6.50 -8.16 9.98
C ALA A 323 -5.36 -7.32 9.36
N HIS A 324 -5.34 -7.13 8.03
CA HIS A 324 -4.19 -6.59 7.31
C HIS A 324 -4.57 -5.77 6.07
N LYS A 325 -3.58 -5.19 5.36
CA LYS A 325 -3.73 -4.52 4.05
C LYS A 325 -4.73 -3.37 4.10
N SER A 326 -4.36 -2.29 4.79
CA SER A 326 -5.26 -1.17 5.08
C SER A 326 -5.40 -0.13 3.98
N PHE A 327 -6.51 0.59 4.03
CA PHE A 327 -6.71 1.90 3.42
C PHE A 327 -7.41 2.82 4.43
N VAL A 328 -6.77 3.93 4.79
CA VAL A 328 -7.26 4.82 5.85
C VAL A 328 -7.60 6.19 5.29
N LEU A 329 -8.77 6.71 5.65
CA LEU A 329 -9.22 8.04 5.25
C LEU A 329 -10.05 8.71 6.36
N LYS A 330 -10.15 10.05 6.32
CA LYS A 330 -11.04 10.83 7.21
C LYS A 330 -12.13 11.51 6.39
N TYR A 331 -13.38 11.35 6.82
CA TYR A 331 -14.50 12.00 6.18
C TYR A 331 -15.54 12.49 7.20
N LYS A 332 -15.95 13.77 7.12
CA LYS A 332 -16.93 14.38 8.03
C LYS A 332 -16.60 14.16 9.52
N GLY A 333 -15.31 14.28 9.88
CA GLY A 333 -14.85 14.13 11.25
C GLY A 333 -14.83 12.70 11.79
N VAL A 334 -14.96 11.69 10.92
CA VAL A 334 -14.80 10.26 11.23
C VAL A 334 -13.63 9.71 10.46
N VAL A 335 -12.77 8.96 11.11
CA VAL A 335 -11.72 8.16 10.46
C VAL A 335 -12.31 6.79 10.12
N TYR A 336 -12.06 6.33 8.90
CA TYR A 336 -12.42 5.02 8.40
C TYR A 336 -11.14 4.27 8.06
N HIS A 337 -10.93 3.16 8.71
CA HIS A 337 -9.80 2.27 8.50
C HIS A 337 -10.34 0.98 7.86
N PHE A 338 -10.32 0.92 6.53
CA PHE A 338 -10.64 -0.29 5.78
C PHE A 338 -9.48 -1.26 5.83
N TYR A 339 -9.76 -2.55 5.91
CA TYR A 339 -8.75 -3.59 5.93
C TYR A 339 -9.29 -4.91 5.39
N CYS A 340 -8.39 -5.78 4.95
CA CYS A 340 -8.72 -7.15 4.62
C CYS A 340 -8.86 -7.96 5.91
N ALA A 341 -10.03 -8.54 6.12
CA ALA A 341 -10.36 -9.41 7.24
C ALA A 341 -10.38 -10.86 6.79
N VAL A 342 -9.70 -11.74 7.53
CA VAL A 342 -9.61 -13.17 7.23
C VAL A 342 -10.00 -13.97 8.47
N ASN A 343 -11.01 -14.84 8.31
CA ASN A 343 -11.44 -15.74 9.37
C ASN A 343 -10.64 -17.06 9.37
N LYS A 344 -10.90 -17.94 10.35
CA LYS A 344 -10.22 -19.25 10.46
C LYS A 344 -10.48 -20.21 9.29
N GLN A 345 -11.54 -20.02 8.53
CA GLN A 345 -11.87 -20.78 7.34
C GLN A 345 -11.18 -20.24 6.08
N ASP A 346 -10.26 -19.26 6.23
CA ASP A 346 -9.56 -18.55 5.15
C ASP A 346 -10.50 -17.82 4.18
N GLN A 347 -11.72 -17.48 4.63
CA GLN A 347 -12.58 -16.58 3.88
C GLN A 347 -12.09 -15.15 4.06
N ARG A 348 -12.07 -14.37 2.98
CA ARG A 348 -11.53 -13.02 2.96
C ARG A 348 -12.55 -12.02 2.47
N GLY A 349 -12.71 -10.94 3.24
CA GLY A 349 -13.58 -9.82 2.92
C GLY A 349 -12.95 -8.49 3.35
N ILE A 350 -13.61 -7.40 3.00
CA ILE A 350 -13.21 -6.06 3.42
C ILE A 350 -14.04 -5.66 4.63
N ALA A 351 -13.37 -5.34 5.73
CA ALA A 351 -13.95 -4.79 6.94
C ALA A 351 -13.56 -3.33 7.13
N VAL A 352 -14.25 -2.62 8.02
CA VAL A 352 -13.92 -1.25 8.41
C VAL A 352 -14.00 -1.08 9.93
N ALA A 353 -13.01 -0.37 10.47
CA ALA A 353 -13.05 0.20 11.82
C ALA A 353 -13.13 1.71 11.73
N THR A 354 -13.71 2.35 12.74
CA THR A 354 -14.01 3.78 12.73
C THR A 354 -13.58 4.48 14.03
N SER A 355 -13.31 5.79 13.94
CA SER A 355 -12.95 6.59 15.13
C SER A 355 -14.16 6.99 15.99
N LYS A 356 -15.38 6.77 15.50
CA LYS A 356 -16.64 6.95 16.24
C LYS A 356 -17.47 5.69 16.12
N ASP A 357 -18.28 5.41 17.13
CA ASP A 357 -19.21 4.30 17.04
C ASP A 357 -20.30 4.59 15.99
N LEU A 358 -20.32 3.80 14.93
CA LEU A 358 -21.33 3.85 13.85
C LEU A 358 -22.23 2.61 13.86
N GLY A 359 -22.24 1.84 14.96
CA GLY A 359 -22.95 0.57 15.10
C GLY A 359 -22.14 -0.61 14.56
N LYS A 360 -22.84 -1.66 14.14
CA LYS A 360 -22.26 -2.92 13.65
C LYS A 360 -22.82 -3.30 12.29
N SER A 361 -21.97 -3.84 11.46
CA SER A 361 -22.39 -4.44 10.18
C SER A 361 -23.23 -5.70 10.40
N ILE A 362 -24.20 -5.90 9.53
CA ILE A 362 -24.99 -7.14 9.44
C ILE A 362 -24.43 -8.12 8.39
N ILE A 363 -23.37 -7.72 7.66
CA ILE A 363 -22.76 -8.54 6.62
C ILE A 363 -21.91 -9.63 7.28
N ASN A 364 -22.05 -10.85 6.78
CA ASN A 364 -21.30 -12.02 7.22
C ASN A 364 -20.73 -12.74 6.00
N PHE A 365 -19.72 -13.56 6.21
CA PHE A 365 -19.24 -14.47 5.16
C PHE A 365 -20.34 -15.47 4.77
N VAL A 366 -20.28 -15.91 3.52
CA VAL A 366 -21.18 -16.97 3.01
C VAL A 366 -20.90 -18.26 3.78
N GLN A 367 -21.98 -18.86 4.33
CA GLN A 367 -21.91 -20.12 5.08
C GLN A 367 -21.76 -21.35 4.19
#